data_db1543e524220a52e5c8171e28a434b6
#
_entry.id   db1543e524220a52e5c8171e28a434b6
#
_cell.length_a   1.000
_cell.length_b   1.000
_cell.length_c   1.000
_cell.angle_alpha   90.00
_cell.angle_beta   90.00
_cell.angle_gamma   90.00
#
_symmetry.space_group_name_H-M   'P 1'
#
loop_
_entity.id
_entity.type
_entity.pdbx_description
1 polymer ?
#
loop_
_entity_poly.entity_id
_entity_poly.type
_entity_poly.pdbx_seq_one_letter_code
_entity_poly.pdbx_strand_id
1 'polypeptide(L)'
;VNTLFKELLKSMHIFKDSLGDKNLVEKKSKNFSRSLTIIYSLQSSLDFEKGGEISNNLFRIYEYSRQQMIADLKNNKANGINTAISIISEIADAWNQIGKEVQNVKSKWI
;
A
#
# COMPACT_ATOMS: atom_id res chain seq x y z
N VAL A 1 -9.52 6.99 -4.14
CA VAL A 1 -9.00 5.84 -3.39
C VAL A 1 -8.58 4.71 -4.32
N ASN A 2 -9.39 4.36 -5.29
CA ASN A 2 -9.00 3.34 -6.27
C ASN A 2 -7.75 3.74 -7.04
N THR A 3 -7.63 5.01 -7.38
CA THR A 3 -6.45 5.53 -8.07
C THR A 3 -5.21 5.42 -7.18
N LEU A 4 -5.36 5.73 -5.88
CA LEU A 4 -4.26 5.61 -4.93
C LEU A 4 -3.80 4.16 -4.78
N PHE A 5 -4.74 3.21 -4.70
CA PHE A 5 -4.38 1.79 -4.62
C PHE A 5 -3.65 1.32 -5.87
N LYS A 6 -4.10 1.73 -7.05
CA LYS A 6 -3.44 1.38 -8.31
C LYS A 6 -2.02 1.93 -8.37
N GLU A 7 -1.84 3.18 -7.98
CA GLU A 7 -0.53 3.82 -7.98
C GLU A 7 0.39 3.19 -6.92
N LEU A 8 -0.16 2.84 -5.76
CA LEU A 8 0.60 2.17 -4.72
C LEU A 8 1.09 0.80 -5.19
N LEU A 9 0.20 -0.01 -5.74
CA LEU A 9 0.56 -1.34 -6.24
C LEU A 9 1.60 -1.26 -7.35
N LYS A 10 1.43 -0.31 -8.27
CA LYS A 10 2.41 -0.09 -9.34
C LYS A 10 3.78 0.23 -8.78
N SER A 11 3.84 1.17 -7.82
CA SER A 11 5.11 1.57 -7.21
C SER A 11 5.74 0.43 -6.43
N MET A 12 4.94 -0.36 -5.70
CA MET A 12 5.43 -1.51 -4.96
C MET A 12 5.99 -2.59 -5.88
N HIS A 13 5.35 -2.86 -7.00
CA HIS A 13 5.84 -3.82 -7.99
C HIS A 13 7.17 -3.36 -8.61
N ILE A 14 7.27 -2.08 -8.97
CA ILE A 14 8.52 -1.55 -9.53
C ILE A 14 9.64 -1.61 -8.49
N PHE A 15 9.33 -1.26 -7.24
CA PHE A 15 10.28 -1.36 -6.14
C PHE A 15 10.78 -2.80 -6.00
N LYS A 16 9.86 -3.77 -5.95
CA LYS A 16 10.18 -5.18 -5.84
C LYS A 16 11.10 -5.64 -6.97
N ASP A 17 10.76 -5.29 -8.21
CA ASP A 17 11.51 -5.73 -9.38
C ASP A 17 12.87 -5.05 -9.47
N SER A 18 13.06 -3.94 -8.78
CA SER A 18 14.32 -3.19 -8.78
C SER A 18 15.29 -3.64 -7.69
N LEU A 19 14.82 -4.45 -6.73
CA LEU A 19 15.67 -4.91 -5.64
C LEU A 19 16.77 -5.82 -6.17
N GLY A 20 17.99 -5.57 -5.67
CA GLY A 20 19.16 -6.39 -6.04
C GLY A 20 19.76 -6.05 -7.39
N ASP A 21 19.20 -5.12 -8.14
CA ASP A 21 19.72 -4.74 -9.45
C ASP A 21 20.45 -3.40 -9.36
N LYS A 22 21.76 -3.42 -9.58
CA LYS A 22 22.62 -2.23 -9.50
C LYS A 22 22.25 -1.16 -10.52
N ASN A 23 21.66 -1.54 -11.64
CA ASN A 23 21.28 -0.61 -12.70
C ASN A 23 19.96 0.10 -12.42
N LEU A 24 19.20 -0.38 -11.42
CA LEU A 24 17.86 0.13 -11.10
C LEU A 24 17.80 0.83 -9.74
N VAL A 25 18.94 1.31 -9.23
CA VAL A 25 19.02 1.97 -7.91
C VAL A 25 18.12 3.20 -7.82
N GLU A 26 18.15 4.05 -8.84
CA GLU A 26 17.30 5.25 -8.86
C GLU A 26 15.83 4.90 -8.92
N LYS A 27 15.48 3.94 -9.76
CA LYS A 27 14.11 3.46 -9.91
C LYS A 27 13.60 2.86 -8.60
N LYS A 28 14.44 2.09 -7.93
CA LYS A 28 14.15 1.51 -6.62
C LYS A 28 13.84 2.60 -5.59
N SER A 29 14.74 3.56 -5.46
CA SER A 29 14.61 4.64 -4.48
C SER A 29 13.39 5.51 -4.74
N LYS A 30 13.15 5.85 -5.99
CA LYS A 30 12.00 6.68 -6.40
C LYS A 30 10.68 5.99 -6.04
N ASN A 31 10.57 4.71 -6.36
CA ASN A 31 9.33 3.97 -6.13
C ASN A 31 9.15 3.59 -4.67
N PHE A 32 10.24 3.40 -3.94
CA PHE A 32 10.18 3.26 -2.49
C PHE A 32 9.55 4.50 -1.86
N SER A 33 10.08 5.68 -2.18
CA SER A 33 9.56 6.95 -1.65
C SER A 33 8.11 7.18 -2.05
N ARG A 34 7.76 6.89 -3.30
CA ARG A 34 6.40 7.04 -3.80
C ARG A 34 5.43 6.14 -3.05
N SER A 35 5.81 4.88 -2.84
CA SER A 35 4.98 3.93 -2.09
C SER A 35 4.74 4.39 -0.67
N LEU A 36 5.78 4.85 0.02
CA LEU A 36 5.64 5.34 1.39
C LEU A 36 4.77 6.58 1.46
N THR A 37 4.89 7.48 0.50
CA THR A 37 4.06 8.68 0.43
C THR A 37 2.58 8.32 0.28
N ILE A 38 2.27 7.37 -0.59
CA ILE A 38 0.90 6.92 -0.79
C ILE A 38 0.36 6.23 0.46
N ILE A 39 1.16 5.34 1.06
CA ILE A 39 0.77 4.66 2.31
C ILE A 39 0.45 5.69 3.39
N TYR A 40 1.30 6.71 3.52
CA TYR A 40 1.09 7.78 4.50
C TYR A 40 -0.21 8.53 4.24
N SER A 41 -0.50 8.84 2.98
CA SER A 41 -1.76 9.49 2.59
C SER A 41 -2.96 8.64 2.95
N LEU A 42 -2.89 7.34 2.70
CA LEU A 42 -3.96 6.41 3.03
C LEU A 42 -4.19 6.34 4.54
N GLN A 43 -3.11 6.28 5.32
CA GLN A 43 -3.20 6.27 6.77
C GLN A 43 -3.82 7.56 7.31
N SER A 44 -3.42 8.69 6.75
CA SER A 44 -3.91 10.00 7.18
C SER A 44 -5.38 10.22 6.85
N SER A 45 -5.89 9.52 5.87
CA SER A 45 -7.29 9.63 5.42
C SER A 45 -8.25 8.76 6.23
N LEU A 46 -7.74 7.88 7.08
CA LEU A 46 -8.60 7.00 7.87
C LEU A 46 -9.41 7.78 8.90
N ASP A 47 -10.70 7.43 8.99
CA ASP A 47 -11.62 8.00 9.98
C ASP A 47 -11.88 6.93 11.05
N PHE A 48 -11.18 7.06 12.18
CA PHE A 48 -11.27 6.07 13.25
C PHE A 48 -12.61 6.11 13.99
N GLU A 49 -13.28 7.25 13.99
CA GLU A 49 -14.60 7.36 14.61
C GLU A 49 -15.67 6.62 13.80
N LYS A 50 -15.70 6.86 12.49
CA LYS A 50 -16.68 6.25 11.60
C LYS A 50 -16.33 4.84 11.19
N GLY A 51 -15.04 4.60 10.93
CA GLY A 51 -14.56 3.30 10.49
C GLY A 51 -14.30 2.31 11.63
N GLY A 52 -14.04 2.82 12.82
CA GLY A 52 -13.81 2.00 14.01
C GLY A 52 -12.75 0.93 13.81
N GLU A 53 -13.15 -0.32 14.00
CA GLU A 53 -12.26 -1.46 13.89
C GLU A 53 -11.70 -1.66 12.48
N ILE A 54 -12.49 -1.34 11.46
CA ILE A 54 -12.04 -1.45 10.06
C ILE A 54 -10.89 -0.47 9.80
N SER A 55 -11.01 0.76 10.28
CA SER A 55 -9.93 1.75 10.14
C SER A 55 -8.68 1.32 10.90
N ASN A 56 -8.83 0.76 12.09
CA ASN A 56 -7.70 0.23 12.85
C ASN A 56 -6.99 -0.89 12.10
N ASN A 57 -7.75 -1.79 11.50
CA ASN A 57 -7.19 -2.91 10.74
C ASN A 57 -6.47 -2.41 9.48
N LEU A 58 -7.05 -1.46 8.79
CA LEU A 58 -6.41 -0.86 7.61
C LEU A 58 -5.11 -0.16 7.99
N PHE A 59 -5.10 0.58 9.09
CA PHE A 59 -3.90 1.23 9.58
C PHE A 59 -2.77 0.22 9.82
N ARG A 60 -3.10 -0.90 10.46
CA ARG A 60 -2.13 -1.96 10.74
C ARG A 60 -1.57 -2.58 9.45
N ILE A 61 -2.42 -2.78 8.45
CA ILE A 61 -2.01 -3.34 7.17
C ILE A 61 -1.07 -2.36 6.45
N TYR A 62 -1.38 -1.08 6.46
CA TYR A 62 -0.52 -0.06 5.87
C TYR A 62 0.83 0.00 6.60
N GLU A 63 0.82 -0.06 7.94
CA GLU A 63 2.05 -0.09 8.73
C GLU A 63 2.88 -1.33 8.45
N TYR A 64 2.24 -2.48 8.36
CA TYR A 64 2.92 -3.73 8.00
C TYR A 64 3.62 -3.59 6.65
N SER A 65 2.89 -3.07 5.66
CA SER A 65 3.44 -2.87 4.31
C SER A 65 4.64 -1.93 4.31
N ARG A 66 4.55 -0.84 5.05
CA ARG A 66 5.64 0.12 5.21
C ARG A 66 6.88 -0.54 5.81
N GLN A 67 6.68 -1.29 6.89
CA GLN A 67 7.77 -1.97 7.58
C GLN A 67 8.43 -3.04 6.70
N GLN A 68 7.64 -3.78 5.93
CA GLN A 68 8.19 -4.79 5.04
C GLN A 68 9.01 -4.16 3.91
N MET A 69 8.55 -3.02 3.39
CA MET A 69 9.31 -2.30 2.36
C MET A 69 10.64 -1.79 2.91
N ILE A 70 10.65 -1.26 4.12
CA ILE A 70 11.87 -0.78 4.77
C ILE A 70 12.86 -1.93 4.97
N ALA A 71 12.37 -3.08 5.45
CA ALA A 71 13.21 -4.26 5.67
C ALA A 71 13.80 -4.77 4.35
N ASP A 72 12.97 -4.85 3.30
CA ASP A 72 13.43 -5.34 2.00
C ASP A 72 14.40 -4.37 1.34
N LEU A 73 14.22 -3.07 1.53
CA LEU A 73 15.18 -2.07 1.06
C LEU A 73 16.54 -2.28 1.74
N LYS A 74 16.52 -2.45 3.04
CA LYS A 74 17.74 -2.66 3.83
C LYS A 74 18.48 -3.92 3.41
N ASN A 75 17.73 -4.99 3.20
CA ASN A 75 18.30 -6.29 2.81
C ASN A 75 18.54 -6.41 1.30
N ASN A 76 18.05 -5.46 0.54
CA ASN A 76 18.13 -5.41 -0.92
C ASN A 76 17.64 -6.70 -1.58
N LYS A 77 16.58 -7.27 -1.04
CA LYS A 77 16.01 -8.55 -1.47
C LYS A 77 14.51 -8.57 -1.24
N ALA A 78 13.74 -9.01 -2.23
CA ALA A 78 12.29 -9.14 -2.09
C ALA A 78 11.95 -10.29 -1.13
N ASN A 79 11.18 -9.97 -0.11
CA ASN A 79 10.71 -10.94 0.88
C ASN A 79 9.32 -10.51 1.35
N GLY A 80 9.23 -9.70 2.39
CA GLY A 80 7.96 -9.24 2.94
C GLY A 80 7.13 -8.41 1.98
N ILE A 81 7.76 -7.75 0.99
CA ILE A 81 7.05 -7.00 -0.04
C ILE A 81 6.07 -7.88 -0.82
N ASN A 82 6.38 -9.13 -1.02
CA ASN A 82 5.49 -10.05 -1.73
C ASN A 82 4.16 -10.22 -1.00
N THR A 83 4.21 -10.42 0.31
CA THR A 83 3.01 -10.54 1.14
C THR A 83 2.27 -9.21 1.20
N ALA A 84 2.99 -8.11 1.34
CA ALA A 84 2.40 -6.77 1.38
C ALA A 84 1.62 -6.47 0.09
N ILE A 85 2.20 -6.75 -1.07
CA ILE A 85 1.53 -6.58 -2.37
C ILE A 85 0.26 -7.40 -2.42
N SER A 86 0.32 -8.66 -1.99
CA SER A 86 -0.82 -9.58 -1.99
C SER A 86 -1.97 -9.04 -1.16
N ILE A 87 -1.68 -8.58 0.06
CA ILE A 87 -2.68 -8.04 0.98
C ILE A 87 -3.29 -6.74 0.43
N ILE A 88 -2.47 -5.84 -0.06
CA ILE A 88 -2.94 -4.57 -0.63
C ILE A 88 -3.80 -4.83 -1.87
N SER A 89 -3.42 -5.81 -2.70
CA SER A 89 -4.22 -6.20 -3.87
C SER A 89 -5.59 -6.69 -3.48
N GLU A 90 -5.68 -7.52 -2.45
CA GLU A 90 -6.97 -8.01 -1.95
C GLU A 90 -7.85 -6.88 -1.44
N ILE A 91 -7.26 -5.93 -0.71
CA ILE A 91 -7.99 -4.76 -0.21
C ILE A 91 -8.48 -3.91 -1.38
N ALA A 92 -7.65 -3.68 -2.37
CA ALA A 92 -8.02 -2.90 -3.55
C ALA A 92 -9.19 -3.53 -4.31
N ASP A 93 -9.16 -4.84 -4.47
CA ASP A 93 -10.24 -5.57 -5.13
C ASP A 93 -11.54 -5.50 -4.34
N ALA A 94 -11.47 -5.74 -3.04
CA ALA A 94 -12.64 -5.66 -2.16
C ALA A 94 -13.22 -4.25 -2.16
N TRP A 95 -12.36 -3.24 -2.09
CA TRP A 95 -12.76 -1.84 -2.10
C TRP A 95 -13.45 -1.46 -3.40
N ASN A 96 -12.90 -1.91 -4.51
CA ASN A 96 -13.47 -1.65 -5.83
C ASN A 96 -14.86 -2.28 -5.97
N GLN A 97 -15.03 -3.49 -5.44
CA GLN A 97 -16.30 -4.20 -5.46
C GLN A 97 -17.36 -3.48 -4.62
N ILE A 98 -17.02 -3.08 -3.40
CA ILE A 98 -17.90 -2.31 -2.52
C ILE A 98 -18.32 -1.01 -3.19
N GLY A 99 -17.39 -0.33 -3.85
CA GLY A 99 -17.63 0.93 -4.51
C GLY A 99 -18.62 0.87 -5.65
N LYS A 100 -18.82 -0.29 -6.25
CA LYS A 100 -19.82 -0.49 -7.29
C LYS A 100 -21.22 -0.67 -6.71
N GLU A 101 -21.30 -1.21 -5.51
CA GLU A 101 -22.58 -1.55 -4.89
C GLU A 101 -23.08 -0.46 -3.94
N VAL A 102 -22.18 0.10 -3.11
CA VAL A 102 -22.55 1.06 -2.07
C VAL A 102 -21.51 2.17 -1.99
N GLN A 103 -21.71 3.22 -2.78
CA GLN A 103 -20.79 4.36 -2.86
C GLN A 103 -20.54 5.04 -1.51
N ASN A 104 -21.57 5.15 -0.68
CA ASN A 104 -21.47 5.88 0.59
C ASN A 104 -20.58 5.20 1.61
N VAL A 105 -20.38 3.90 1.51
CA VAL A 105 -19.56 3.15 2.45
C VAL A 105 -18.09 3.55 2.33
N LYS A 106 -17.62 3.82 1.13
CA LYS A 106 -16.24 4.24 0.89
C LYS A 106 -15.87 5.50 1.66
N SER A 107 -16.75 6.50 1.62
CA SER A 107 -16.47 7.79 2.24
C SER A 107 -16.51 7.73 3.77
N LYS A 108 -17.06 6.67 4.34
CA LYS A 108 -17.08 6.48 5.78
C LYS A 108 -15.77 5.90 6.33
N TRP A 109 -15.04 5.18 5.50
CA TRP A 109 -13.86 4.43 5.94
C TRP A 109 -12.54 5.12 5.62
N ILE A 110 -12.55 6.02 4.67
CA ILE A 110 -11.37 6.76 4.25
C ILE A 110 -11.60 8.25 4.25
#